data_6de35def43d51ff46e4affabe7515f2b
#
_entry.id   6de35def43d51ff46e4affabe7515f2b
#
_cell.length_a   1.000
_cell.length_b   1.000
_cell.length_c   1.000
_cell.angle_alpha   90.00
_cell.angle_beta   90.00
_cell.angle_gamma   90.00
#
_symmetry.space_group_name_H-M   'P 1'
#
loop_
_entity.id
_entity.type
_entity.pdbx_description
1 polymer ?
#
loop_
_entity_poly.entity_id
_entity_poly.type
_entity_poly.pdbx_seq_one_letter_code
_entity_poly.pdbx_strand_id
1 'polypeptide(L)'
;MENFTYTEKKDTRSGFGDGLTELGLKNENIVALCADLTGSLKMNEFKNNHPERFFQVGIAEANMMGIAAGLTIGGKIPFTGTFANFSTGRVYDQIRQSIAYSGKNVKICASHAGITLGEDGATHQILEDIGMMKMLPGMTVINTCDYNQTKAATLAIADHVGPVYLRFGRPKVPVFTNPNQKFEIGKGIKLIEGNDVTIAATGHLVWESIEAAKILNQSGISAEVINIHTIKPLDEKIILESVSKTKCIVSAEEHNYLGGLGESISRVLSKNMPLPQEFVATKDTFGESGTPAELMKKYGLNSGSIVEKVKKVINRK
;
A
#
# COMPACT_ATOMS: atom_id res chain seq x y z
N MET A 1 12.11 7.25 22.80
CA MET A 1 11.14 7.02 21.70
C MET A 1 11.21 8.22 20.78
N GLU A 2 11.51 8.04 19.48
CA GLU A 2 11.40 9.15 18.54
C GLU A 2 9.98 9.69 18.56
N ASN A 3 9.86 11.02 18.74
CA ASN A 3 8.54 11.66 18.77
C ASN A 3 8.04 11.83 17.33
N PHE A 4 7.40 10.80 16.76
CA PHE A 4 6.68 10.96 15.52
C PHE A 4 5.52 11.96 15.71
N THR A 5 5.62 13.07 15.01
CA THR A 5 4.61 14.10 14.93
C THR A 5 4.31 14.40 13.46
N TYR A 6 3.20 15.02 13.20
CA TYR A 6 2.91 15.54 11.86
C TYR A 6 2.46 17.00 11.96
N THR A 7 2.77 17.79 10.96
CA THR A 7 2.36 19.19 10.86
C THR A 7 1.16 19.40 9.94
N GLU A 8 0.94 18.44 9.05
CA GLU A 8 -0.15 18.49 8.06
C GLU A 8 -0.72 17.10 7.77
N LYS A 9 -1.93 17.08 7.19
CA LYS A 9 -2.54 15.90 6.61
C LYS A 9 -2.71 16.10 5.11
N LYS A 10 -2.17 15.17 4.32
CA LYS A 10 -2.32 15.12 2.86
C LYS A 10 -2.82 13.76 2.39
N ASP A 11 -3.49 13.72 1.27
CA ASP A 11 -3.85 12.46 0.63
C ASP A 11 -2.67 11.87 -0.15
N THR A 12 -2.56 10.56 -0.14
CA THR A 12 -1.49 9.81 -0.82
C THR A 12 -1.57 9.95 -2.34
N ARG A 13 -2.76 10.22 -2.91
CA ARG A 13 -2.96 10.49 -4.34
C ARG A 13 -2.19 11.73 -4.80
N SER A 14 -2.13 12.76 -3.96
CA SER A 14 -1.32 13.96 -4.25
C SER A 14 0.17 13.61 -4.34
N GLY A 15 0.66 12.70 -3.48
CA GLY A 15 2.03 12.19 -3.59
C GLY A 15 2.30 11.45 -4.92
N PHE A 16 1.33 10.63 -5.36
CA PHE A 16 1.39 9.99 -6.67
C PHE A 16 1.39 11.01 -7.82
N GLY A 17 0.45 11.97 -7.82
CA GLY A 17 0.34 12.99 -8.87
C GLY A 17 1.60 13.84 -9.00
N ASP A 18 2.15 14.31 -7.87
CA ASP A 18 3.39 15.11 -7.85
C ASP A 18 4.60 14.28 -8.32
N GLY A 19 4.68 13.01 -7.91
CA GLY A 19 5.72 12.09 -8.37
C GLY A 19 5.62 11.80 -9.86
N LEU A 20 4.43 11.56 -10.39
CA LEU A 20 4.20 11.31 -11.81
C LEU A 20 4.54 12.56 -12.67
N THR A 21 4.16 13.74 -12.20
CA THR A 21 4.49 15.02 -12.87
C THR A 21 6.00 15.22 -12.93
N GLU A 22 6.69 14.99 -11.82
CA GLU A 22 8.15 15.07 -11.75
C GLU A 22 8.84 14.07 -12.71
N LEU A 23 8.33 12.85 -12.81
CA LEU A 23 8.82 11.84 -13.76
C LEU A 23 8.63 12.26 -15.21
N GLY A 24 7.47 12.86 -15.53
CA GLY A 24 7.17 13.34 -16.86
C GLY A 24 8.18 14.37 -17.37
N LEU A 25 8.69 15.22 -16.47
CA LEU A 25 9.72 16.21 -16.80
C LEU A 25 11.12 15.59 -17.01
N LYS A 26 11.40 14.45 -16.37
CA LYS A 26 12.73 13.82 -16.37
C LYS A 26 12.91 12.72 -17.40
N ASN A 27 11.82 12.08 -17.85
CA ASN A 27 11.90 10.90 -18.71
C ASN A 27 10.75 10.89 -19.74
N GLU A 28 11.10 11.05 -21.00
CA GLU A 28 10.16 11.06 -22.14
C GLU A 28 9.48 9.70 -22.41
N ASN A 29 9.98 8.63 -21.84
CA ASN A 29 9.35 7.32 -21.96
C ASN A 29 8.22 7.11 -20.96
N ILE A 30 8.07 7.99 -19.96
CA ILE A 30 6.93 7.96 -19.05
C ILE A 30 5.68 8.40 -19.81
N VAL A 31 4.68 7.52 -19.81
CA VAL A 31 3.35 7.79 -20.34
C VAL A 31 2.29 7.47 -19.29
N ALA A 32 1.18 8.18 -19.30
CA ALA A 32 0.14 7.99 -18.31
C ALA A 32 -1.20 7.65 -18.99
N LEU A 33 -1.91 6.68 -18.44
CA LEU A 33 -3.22 6.25 -18.92
C LEU A 33 -4.25 6.38 -17.78
N CYS A 34 -5.45 6.84 -18.11
CA CYS A 34 -6.51 7.00 -17.12
C CYS A 34 -7.86 6.51 -17.66
N ALA A 35 -8.64 5.85 -16.80
CA ALA A 35 -9.99 5.43 -17.09
C ALA A 35 -11.00 6.38 -16.43
N ASP A 36 -11.16 7.57 -17.02
CA ASP A 36 -12.13 8.63 -16.65
C ASP A 36 -12.06 9.16 -15.20
N LEU A 37 -10.90 9.02 -14.54
CA LEU A 37 -10.70 9.42 -13.14
C LEU A 37 -9.50 10.36 -12.96
N THR A 38 -9.13 11.14 -14.00
CA THR A 38 -7.93 12.00 -14.03
C THR A 38 -7.79 12.90 -12.78
N GLY A 39 -8.87 13.59 -12.41
CA GLY A 39 -8.88 14.48 -11.24
C GLY A 39 -8.78 13.72 -9.91
N SER A 40 -9.45 12.57 -9.81
CA SER A 40 -9.42 11.70 -8.62
C SER A 40 -8.04 11.14 -8.36
N LEU A 41 -7.29 10.82 -9.42
CA LEU A 41 -5.91 10.31 -9.37
C LEU A 41 -4.84 11.41 -9.31
N LYS A 42 -5.23 12.70 -9.30
CA LYS A 42 -4.29 13.83 -9.34
C LYS A 42 -3.35 13.85 -10.56
N MET A 43 -3.82 13.35 -11.71
CA MET A 43 -3.03 13.24 -12.94
C MET A 43 -3.17 14.48 -13.85
N ASN A 44 -3.93 15.50 -13.44
CA ASN A 44 -4.22 16.68 -14.25
C ASN A 44 -2.94 17.45 -14.66
N GLU A 45 -2.00 17.59 -13.73
CA GLU A 45 -0.77 18.35 -14.01
C GLU A 45 0.12 17.64 -15.04
N PHE A 46 0.28 16.31 -14.92
CA PHE A 46 0.95 15.52 -15.95
C PHE A 46 0.26 15.66 -17.31
N LYS A 47 -1.08 15.54 -17.35
CA LYS A 47 -1.86 15.74 -18.58
C LYS A 47 -1.66 17.11 -19.20
N ASN A 48 -1.63 18.16 -18.41
CA ASN A 48 -1.48 19.53 -18.89
C ASN A 48 -0.05 19.80 -19.43
N ASN A 49 0.97 19.24 -18.77
CA ASN A 49 2.36 19.40 -19.16
C ASN A 49 2.76 18.51 -20.33
N HIS A 50 2.11 17.36 -20.49
CA HIS A 50 2.47 16.33 -21.47
C HIS A 50 1.23 15.72 -22.14
N PRO A 51 0.39 16.50 -22.83
CA PRO A 51 -0.86 16.01 -23.42
C PRO A 51 -0.65 14.89 -24.45
N GLU A 52 0.49 14.87 -25.15
CA GLU A 52 0.86 13.85 -26.13
C GLU A 52 1.28 12.50 -25.50
N ARG A 53 1.51 12.50 -24.18
CA ARG A 53 1.89 11.31 -23.40
C ARG A 53 0.82 10.90 -22.39
N PHE A 54 -0.37 11.53 -22.47
CA PHE A 54 -1.51 11.22 -21.62
C PHE A 54 -2.66 10.61 -22.44
N PHE A 55 -3.10 9.43 -22.06
CA PHE A 55 -4.15 8.70 -22.77
C PHE A 55 -5.38 8.52 -21.88
N GLN A 56 -6.47 9.20 -22.22
CA GLN A 56 -7.77 8.96 -21.60
C GLN A 56 -8.51 7.89 -22.40
N VAL A 57 -8.81 6.77 -21.75
CA VAL A 57 -9.44 5.61 -22.41
C VAL A 57 -10.95 5.49 -22.15
N GLY A 58 -11.54 6.42 -21.38
CA GLY A 58 -12.91 6.30 -20.88
C GLY A 58 -13.02 5.24 -19.78
N ILE A 59 -14.26 4.85 -19.44
CA ILE A 59 -14.52 3.79 -18.44
C ILE A 59 -14.29 2.41 -19.09
N ALA A 60 -13.02 2.13 -19.40
CA ALA A 60 -12.60 0.94 -20.15
C ALA A 60 -11.27 0.39 -19.60
N GLU A 61 -11.27 0.00 -18.34
CA GLU A 61 -10.06 -0.40 -17.59
C GLU A 61 -9.38 -1.64 -18.21
N ALA A 62 -10.15 -2.59 -18.75
CA ALA A 62 -9.58 -3.75 -19.43
C ALA A 62 -8.79 -3.33 -20.69
N ASN A 63 -9.34 -2.39 -21.48
CA ASN A 63 -8.66 -1.81 -22.63
C ASN A 63 -7.41 -1.01 -22.18
N MET A 64 -7.49 -0.26 -21.07
CA MET A 64 -6.35 0.47 -20.49
C MET A 64 -5.18 -0.46 -20.21
N MET A 65 -5.41 -1.62 -19.60
CA MET A 65 -4.36 -2.60 -19.30
C MET A 65 -3.73 -3.18 -20.59
N GLY A 66 -4.56 -3.44 -21.61
CA GLY A 66 -4.06 -3.90 -22.92
C GLY A 66 -3.21 -2.85 -23.62
N ILE A 67 -3.67 -1.59 -23.66
CA ILE A 67 -2.92 -0.46 -24.24
C ILE A 67 -1.60 -0.28 -23.48
N ALA A 68 -1.62 -0.28 -22.14
CA ALA A 68 -0.42 -0.15 -21.33
C ALA A 68 0.60 -1.25 -21.65
N ALA A 69 0.16 -2.50 -21.73
CA ALA A 69 1.03 -3.62 -22.11
C ALA A 69 1.63 -3.42 -23.51
N GLY A 70 0.84 -2.96 -24.48
CA GLY A 70 1.29 -2.67 -25.86
C GLY A 70 2.34 -1.55 -25.91
N LEU A 71 2.15 -0.47 -25.16
CA LEU A 71 3.08 0.67 -25.13
C LEU A 71 4.49 0.27 -24.63
N THR A 72 4.59 -0.76 -23.77
CA THR A 72 5.90 -1.26 -23.33
C THR A 72 6.71 -1.88 -24.47
N ILE A 73 6.08 -2.40 -25.53
CA ILE A 73 6.77 -2.95 -26.71
C ILE A 73 7.52 -1.85 -27.44
N GLY A 74 6.97 -0.63 -27.43
CA GLY A 74 7.62 0.57 -27.98
C GLY A 74 8.61 1.25 -27.01
N GLY A 75 9.01 0.59 -25.92
CA GLY A 75 9.96 1.12 -24.93
C GLY A 75 9.37 2.15 -23.96
N LYS A 76 8.05 2.34 -23.93
CA LYS A 76 7.41 3.24 -22.97
C LYS A 76 7.26 2.60 -21.60
N ILE A 77 7.16 3.44 -20.58
CA ILE A 77 6.92 3.07 -19.18
C ILE A 77 5.55 3.60 -18.78
N PRO A 78 4.48 2.83 -18.98
CA PRO A 78 3.12 3.28 -18.72
C PRO A 78 2.78 3.22 -17.23
N PHE A 79 2.20 4.33 -16.73
CA PHE A 79 1.56 4.47 -15.44
C PHE A 79 0.05 4.49 -15.66
N THR A 80 -0.66 3.46 -15.24
CA THR A 80 -2.13 3.42 -15.33
C THR A 80 -2.74 3.97 -14.06
N GLY A 81 -3.88 4.69 -14.17
CA GLY A 81 -4.56 5.31 -13.03
C GLY A 81 -6.06 5.08 -13.05
N THR A 82 -6.57 4.35 -12.04
CA THR A 82 -8.00 4.24 -11.71
C THR A 82 -8.16 3.80 -10.24
N PHE A 83 -9.40 3.55 -9.76
CA PHE A 83 -9.59 3.03 -8.40
C PHE A 83 -9.09 1.60 -8.27
N ALA A 84 -8.66 1.22 -7.08
CA ALA A 84 -8.04 -0.07 -6.82
C ALA A 84 -8.93 -1.25 -7.21
N ASN A 85 -10.24 -1.18 -6.94
CA ASN A 85 -11.19 -2.20 -7.39
C ASN A 85 -11.21 -2.36 -8.92
N PHE A 86 -11.16 -1.23 -9.63
CA PHE A 86 -11.19 -1.23 -11.10
C PHE A 86 -9.83 -1.54 -11.72
N SER A 87 -8.73 -1.28 -10.98
CA SER A 87 -7.36 -1.64 -11.37
C SER A 87 -7.02 -3.11 -11.13
N THR A 88 -7.85 -3.87 -10.41
CA THR A 88 -7.51 -5.24 -9.99
C THR A 88 -8.64 -6.22 -10.28
N GLY A 89 -9.73 -6.21 -9.51
CA GLY A 89 -10.81 -7.19 -9.62
C GLY A 89 -11.44 -7.24 -11.01
N ARG A 90 -11.79 -6.08 -11.56
CA ARG A 90 -12.42 -5.95 -12.87
C ARG A 90 -11.55 -6.41 -14.04
N VAL A 91 -10.24 -6.32 -13.92
CA VAL A 91 -9.27 -6.48 -15.01
C VAL A 91 -8.18 -7.52 -14.71
N TYR A 92 -8.46 -8.42 -13.78
CA TYR A 92 -7.47 -9.38 -13.30
C TYR A 92 -6.88 -10.25 -14.42
N ASP A 93 -7.71 -10.73 -15.35
CA ASP A 93 -7.24 -11.54 -16.46
C ASP A 93 -6.31 -10.75 -17.39
N GLN A 94 -6.65 -9.49 -17.72
CA GLN A 94 -5.80 -8.64 -18.55
C GLN A 94 -4.43 -8.38 -17.89
N ILE A 95 -4.42 -8.13 -16.57
CA ILE A 95 -3.16 -7.98 -15.82
C ILE A 95 -2.38 -9.28 -15.84
N ARG A 96 -3.04 -10.42 -15.59
CA ARG A 96 -2.40 -11.72 -15.56
C ARG A 96 -1.77 -12.07 -16.91
N GLN A 97 -2.51 -11.96 -18.00
CA GLN A 97 -2.08 -12.41 -19.32
C GLN A 97 -1.17 -11.38 -20.00
N SER A 98 -1.64 -10.13 -20.10
CA SER A 98 -0.98 -9.12 -20.93
C SER A 98 0.18 -8.45 -20.21
N ILE A 99 0.20 -8.42 -18.87
CA ILE A 99 1.21 -7.70 -18.10
C ILE A 99 2.13 -8.67 -17.34
N ALA A 100 1.62 -9.45 -16.38
CA ALA A 100 2.44 -10.28 -15.51
C ALA A 100 3.09 -11.45 -16.24
N TYR A 101 2.29 -12.29 -16.94
CA TYR A 101 2.78 -13.44 -17.71
C TYR A 101 3.73 -13.01 -18.82
N SER A 102 3.44 -11.89 -19.47
CA SER A 102 4.26 -11.35 -20.55
C SER A 102 5.44 -10.51 -20.06
N GLY A 103 5.66 -10.37 -18.75
CA GLY A 103 6.78 -9.63 -18.14
C GLY A 103 6.84 -8.14 -18.51
N LYS A 104 5.68 -7.48 -18.71
CA LYS A 104 5.61 -6.10 -19.20
C LYS A 104 5.88 -5.07 -18.10
N ASN A 105 6.62 -4.03 -18.44
CA ASN A 105 7.03 -2.96 -17.51
C ASN A 105 5.91 -1.93 -17.29
N VAL A 106 4.77 -2.37 -16.75
CA VAL A 106 3.59 -1.52 -16.48
C VAL A 106 3.51 -1.18 -14.99
N LYS A 107 3.23 0.10 -14.67
CA LYS A 107 3.00 0.61 -13.31
C LYS A 107 1.49 0.77 -13.11
N ILE A 108 0.88 -0.17 -12.41
CA ILE A 108 -0.54 -0.17 -12.08
C ILE A 108 -0.72 0.66 -10.81
N CYS A 109 -1.16 1.92 -10.96
CA CYS A 109 -1.30 2.87 -9.87
C CYS A 109 -2.76 2.95 -9.44
N ALA A 110 -3.05 2.42 -8.26
CA ALA A 110 -4.39 2.11 -7.79
C ALA A 110 -4.75 2.95 -6.57
N SER A 111 -5.63 3.92 -6.75
CA SER A 111 -6.11 4.79 -5.68
C SER A 111 -7.40 4.28 -5.04
N HIS A 112 -7.84 4.94 -3.98
CA HIS A 112 -9.10 4.60 -3.29
C HIS A 112 -9.14 3.14 -2.81
N ALA A 113 -7.99 2.58 -2.47
CA ALA A 113 -7.86 1.23 -1.97
C ALA A 113 -8.36 1.12 -0.53
N GLY A 114 -8.85 -0.06 -0.16
CA GLY A 114 -9.32 -0.34 1.19
C GLY A 114 -10.74 0.16 1.45
N ILE A 115 -11.10 0.16 2.73
CA ILE A 115 -12.41 0.58 3.21
C ILE A 115 -12.55 2.10 3.28
N THR A 116 -11.42 2.82 3.40
CA THR A 116 -11.36 4.28 3.48
C THR A 116 -11.63 4.99 2.15
N LEU A 117 -11.97 4.25 1.09
CA LEU A 117 -12.67 4.84 -0.05
C LEU A 117 -13.91 5.59 0.43
N GLY A 118 -14.65 5.03 1.39
CA GLY A 118 -15.66 5.74 2.15
C GLY A 118 -17.08 5.57 1.60
N GLU A 119 -17.72 6.69 1.29
CA GLU A 119 -19.14 6.81 1.06
C GLU A 119 -19.68 6.01 -0.14
N ASP A 120 -18.84 5.78 -1.16
CA ASP A 120 -19.22 5.01 -2.36
C ASP A 120 -19.51 3.51 -2.06
N GLY A 121 -19.03 3.04 -0.90
CA GLY A 121 -19.41 1.74 -0.35
C GLY A 121 -18.77 0.52 -1.03
N ALA A 122 -19.28 -0.66 -0.70
CA ALA A 122 -18.72 -1.97 -1.03
C ALA A 122 -18.45 -2.21 -2.53
N THR A 123 -19.24 -1.60 -3.42
CA THR A 123 -19.07 -1.78 -4.87
C THR A 123 -17.82 -1.07 -5.44
N HIS A 124 -17.27 -0.12 -4.69
CA HIS A 124 -16.09 0.66 -5.05
C HIS A 124 -14.89 0.35 -4.16
N GLN A 125 -15.14 -0.02 -2.91
CA GLN A 125 -14.12 -0.51 -1.98
C GLN A 125 -13.52 -1.83 -2.49
N ILE A 126 -12.27 -2.10 -2.13
CA ILE A 126 -11.65 -3.41 -2.34
C ILE A 126 -10.77 -3.76 -1.14
N LEU A 127 -10.91 -4.96 -0.63
CA LEU A 127 -10.20 -5.48 0.54
C LEU A 127 -9.40 -6.75 0.20
N GLU A 128 -9.32 -7.13 -1.08
CA GLU A 128 -8.70 -8.35 -1.60
C GLU A 128 -7.57 -8.07 -2.60
N ASP A 129 -7.37 -6.81 -2.97
CA ASP A 129 -6.47 -6.37 -4.05
C ASP A 129 -5.00 -6.76 -3.82
N ILE A 130 -4.48 -6.62 -2.60
CA ILE A 130 -3.12 -7.08 -2.26
C ILE A 130 -3.01 -8.58 -2.49
N GLY A 131 -3.99 -9.36 -2.03
CA GLY A 131 -4.04 -10.81 -2.22
C GLY A 131 -3.98 -11.20 -3.68
N MET A 132 -4.86 -10.62 -4.49
CA MET A 132 -4.94 -10.87 -5.93
C MET A 132 -3.62 -10.53 -6.63
N MET A 133 -3.04 -9.37 -6.38
CA MET A 133 -1.84 -8.92 -7.06
C MET A 133 -0.58 -9.69 -6.62
N LYS A 134 -0.45 -10.03 -5.33
CA LYS A 134 0.72 -10.78 -4.87
C LYS A 134 0.76 -12.22 -5.38
N MET A 135 -0.39 -12.81 -5.78
CA MET A 135 -0.43 -14.16 -6.38
C MET A 135 0.18 -14.20 -7.78
N LEU A 136 0.24 -13.08 -8.49
CA LEU A 136 0.80 -13.05 -9.86
C LEU A 136 2.33 -13.15 -9.82
N PRO A 137 2.94 -14.14 -10.51
CA PRO A 137 4.40 -14.23 -10.64
C PRO A 137 5.00 -12.95 -11.23
N GLY A 138 6.15 -12.52 -10.71
CA GLY A 138 6.86 -11.31 -11.18
C GLY A 138 6.24 -9.96 -10.76
N MET A 139 5.01 -9.93 -10.26
CA MET A 139 4.37 -8.69 -9.78
C MET A 139 5.04 -8.18 -8.51
N THR A 140 5.45 -6.91 -8.49
CA THR A 140 5.82 -6.19 -7.28
C THR A 140 4.60 -5.51 -6.69
N VAL A 141 4.38 -5.61 -5.36
CA VAL A 141 3.21 -5.06 -4.67
C VAL A 141 3.66 -4.11 -3.57
N ILE A 142 3.25 -2.84 -3.70
CA ILE A 142 3.61 -1.75 -2.80
C ILE A 142 2.35 -1.10 -2.25
N ASN A 143 2.31 -0.83 -0.93
CA ASN A 143 1.22 -0.13 -0.24
C ASN A 143 1.80 0.97 0.65
N THR A 144 1.66 2.21 0.24
CA THR A 144 2.31 3.38 0.88
C THR A 144 1.47 3.97 2.01
N CYS A 145 2.14 4.56 3.02
CA CYS A 145 1.50 5.01 4.25
C CYS A 145 1.14 6.50 4.28
N ASP A 146 1.85 7.36 3.56
CA ASP A 146 1.60 8.80 3.52
C ASP A 146 2.00 9.44 2.18
N TYR A 147 1.81 10.75 2.09
CA TYR A 147 2.14 11.55 0.89
C TYR A 147 3.60 11.41 0.46
N ASN A 148 4.56 11.60 1.39
CA ASN A 148 5.98 11.58 1.09
C ASN A 148 6.42 10.20 0.58
N GLN A 149 6.00 9.14 1.26
CA GLN A 149 6.32 7.78 0.86
C GLN A 149 5.69 7.43 -0.50
N THR A 150 4.47 7.91 -0.78
CA THR A 150 3.82 7.66 -2.07
C THR A 150 4.57 8.38 -3.20
N LYS A 151 5.00 9.63 -2.99
CA LYS A 151 5.83 10.34 -3.97
C LYS A 151 7.15 9.61 -4.22
N ALA A 152 7.85 9.23 -3.17
CA ALA A 152 9.12 8.51 -3.26
C ALA A 152 8.97 7.14 -3.96
N ALA A 153 7.89 6.39 -3.65
CA ALA A 153 7.56 5.13 -4.30
C ALA A 153 7.27 5.32 -5.80
N THR A 154 6.50 6.36 -6.15
CA THR A 154 6.19 6.69 -7.56
C THR A 154 7.44 6.95 -8.37
N LEU A 155 8.40 7.69 -7.81
CA LEU A 155 9.70 7.93 -8.44
C LEU A 155 10.51 6.63 -8.58
N ALA A 156 10.58 5.84 -7.51
CA ALA A 156 11.41 4.62 -7.48
C ALA A 156 10.92 3.52 -8.43
N ILE A 157 9.61 3.37 -8.61
CA ILE A 157 9.07 2.33 -9.50
C ILE A 157 9.33 2.62 -10.99
N ALA A 158 9.63 3.85 -11.37
CA ALA A 158 9.98 4.18 -12.75
C ALA A 158 11.26 3.48 -13.20
N ASP A 159 12.23 3.35 -12.30
CA ASP A 159 13.51 2.68 -12.55
C ASP A 159 13.44 1.15 -12.37
N HIS A 160 12.38 0.65 -11.74
CA HIS A 160 12.18 -0.78 -11.54
C HIS A 160 11.64 -1.42 -12.81
N VAL A 161 12.38 -2.36 -13.39
CA VAL A 161 11.93 -3.12 -14.58
C VAL A 161 11.00 -4.25 -14.17
N GLY A 162 9.78 -4.25 -14.69
CA GLY A 162 8.76 -5.26 -14.42
C GLY A 162 7.42 -4.65 -13.97
N PRO A 163 6.39 -5.49 -13.80
CA PRO A 163 5.07 -5.04 -13.38
C PRO A 163 5.07 -4.64 -11.90
N VAL A 164 4.45 -3.52 -11.61
CA VAL A 164 4.29 -3.00 -10.25
C VAL A 164 2.82 -2.67 -10.01
N TYR A 165 2.29 -3.10 -8.89
CA TYR A 165 1.04 -2.63 -8.31
C TYR A 165 1.37 -1.66 -7.17
N LEU A 166 1.12 -0.37 -7.38
CA LEU A 166 1.27 0.68 -6.40
C LEU A 166 -0.11 1.06 -5.84
N ARG A 167 -0.33 0.71 -4.59
CA ARG A 167 -1.58 0.89 -3.84
C ARG A 167 -1.52 2.12 -2.95
N PHE A 168 -2.57 2.94 -2.99
CA PHE A 168 -2.71 4.10 -2.11
C PHE A 168 -4.18 4.48 -1.86
N GLY A 169 -4.46 5.18 -0.76
CA GLY A 169 -5.81 5.49 -0.30
C GLY A 169 -6.37 6.82 -0.82
N ARG A 170 -7.60 7.13 -0.38
CA ARG A 170 -8.33 8.37 -0.71
C ARG A 170 -8.18 9.46 0.36
N PRO A 171 -8.31 9.18 1.68
CA PRO A 171 -8.41 10.22 2.69
C PRO A 171 -7.07 10.95 2.89
N LYS A 172 -7.18 12.13 3.51
CA LYS A 172 -6.01 12.82 4.04
C LYS A 172 -5.54 12.11 5.30
N VAL A 173 -4.27 11.72 5.30
CA VAL A 173 -3.60 11.06 6.43
C VAL A 173 -2.44 11.93 6.94
N PRO A 174 -1.97 11.74 8.18
CA PRO A 174 -0.77 12.40 8.68
C PRO A 174 0.42 12.20 7.74
N VAL A 175 1.18 13.27 7.49
CA VAL A 175 2.45 13.23 6.75
C VAL A 175 3.57 13.20 7.79
N PHE A 176 4.22 12.06 7.93
CA PHE A 176 5.18 11.80 9.00
C PHE A 176 6.50 11.18 8.50
N THR A 177 6.54 10.65 7.26
CA THR A 177 7.79 10.11 6.70
C THR A 177 8.69 11.24 6.20
N ASN A 178 10.00 10.99 6.18
CA ASN A 178 10.97 11.96 5.70
C ASN A 178 10.82 12.17 4.17
N PRO A 179 10.61 13.41 3.69
CA PRO A 179 10.44 13.70 2.26
C PRO A 179 11.66 13.35 1.41
N ASN A 180 12.85 13.30 2.02
CA ASN A 180 14.12 12.98 1.34
C ASN A 180 14.52 11.50 1.52
N GLN A 181 13.68 10.68 2.15
CA GLN A 181 13.99 9.27 2.33
C GLN A 181 13.93 8.53 1.01
N LYS A 182 15.04 7.87 0.65
CA LYS A 182 15.09 7.00 -0.51
C LYS A 182 14.10 5.84 -0.32
N PHE A 183 13.29 5.56 -1.34
CA PHE A 183 12.40 4.41 -1.35
C PHE A 183 13.13 3.19 -1.94
N GLU A 184 13.28 2.15 -1.15
CA GLU A 184 13.94 0.91 -1.57
C GLU A 184 12.91 -0.22 -1.64
N ILE A 185 12.58 -0.66 -2.87
CA ILE A 185 11.63 -1.76 -3.09
C ILE A 185 12.13 -3.03 -2.40
N GLY A 186 11.26 -3.68 -1.64
CA GLY A 186 11.59 -4.91 -0.91
C GLY A 186 12.27 -4.70 0.43
N LYS A 187 12.34 -3.44 0.92
CA LYS A 187 12.88 -3.13 2.24
C LYS A 187 11.78 -2.59 3.16
N GLY A 188 11.72 -3.11 4.39
CA GLY A 188 10.93 -2.54 5.47
C GLY A 188 11.67 -1.40 6.16
N ILE A 189 10.94 -0.56 6.89
CA ILE A 189 11.51 0.56 7.65
C ILE A 189 11.13 0.41 9.11
N LYS A 190 12.13 0.30 10.00
CA LYS A 190 11.90 0.35 11.43
C LYS A 190 11.67 1.81 11.84
N LEU A 191 10.50 2.09 12.39
CA LEU A 191 10.09 3.42 12.82
C LEU A 191 10.30 3.63 14.32
N ILE A 192 9.99 2.63 15.14
CA ILE A 192 10.12 2.68 16.60
C ILE A 192 10.84 1.42 17.06
N GLU A 193 11.85 1.57 17.90
CA GLU A 193 12.51 0.46 18.58
C GLU A 193 11.68 -0.03 19.77
N GLY A 194 11.62 -1.34 19.96
CA GLY A 194 10.91 -1.96 21.07
C GLY A 194 11.39 -3.38 21.35
N ASN A 195 11.06 -3.91 22.55
CA ASN A 195 11.55 -5.20 23.00
C ASN A 195 10.45 -6.21 23.37
N ASP A 196 9.20 -5.76 23.53
CA ASP A 196 8.13 -6.64 24.05
C ASP A 196 7.26 -7.24 22.96
N VAL A 197 7.04 -6.51 21.85
CA VAL A 197 6.18 -6.94 20.74
C VAL A 197 6.60 -6.24 19.47
N THR A 198 6.46 -6.90 18.33
CA THR A 198 6.56 -6.29 17.00
C THR A 198 5.17 -5.91 16.49
N ILE A 199 5.03 -4.70 15.95
CA ILE A 199 3.86 -4.28 15.16
C ILE A 199 4.36 -4.05 13.74
N ALA A 200 3.98 -4.93 12.80
CA ALA A 200 4.30 -4.80 11.39
C ALA A 200 3.08 -4.27 10.64
N ALA A 201 3.16 -3.05 10.11
CA ALA A 201 2.04 -2.36 9.51
C ALA A 201 2.32 -1.96 8.06
N THR A 202 1.25 -1.77 7.28
CA THR A 202 1.31 -1.25 5.91
C THR A 202 0.19 -0.24 5.64
N GLY A 203 0.43 0.66 4.69
CA GLY A 203 -0.57 1.68 4.32
C GLY A 203 -0.95 2.57 5.49
N HIS A 204 -2.21 2.98 5.54
CA HIS A 204 -2.71 3.89 6.57
C HIS A 204 -2.56 3.37 8.01
N LEU A 205 -2.49 2.04 8.20
CA LEU A 205 -2.32 1.44 9.53
C LEU A 205 -0.93 1.66 10.13
N VAL A 206 0.03 2.19 9.37
CA VAL A 206 1.36 2.56 9.91
C VAL A 206 1.22 3.68 10.93
N TRP A 207 0.43 4.73 10.63
CA TRP A 207 0.20 5.80 11.61
C TRP A 207 -0.54 5.30 12.84
N GLU A 208 -1.59 4.50 12.67
CA GLU A 208 -2.33 3.89 13.78
C GLU A 208 -1.41 3.02 14.66
N SER A 209 -0.41 2.38 14.07
CA SER A 209 0.58 1.57 14.80
C SER A 209 1.54 2.44 15.62
N ILE A 210 1.93 3.60 15.11
CA ILE A 210 2.72 4.59 15.86
C ILE A 210 1.93 5.08 17.08
N GLU A 211 0.65 5.45 16.89
CA GLU A 211 -0.23 5.87 17.99
C GLU A 211 -0.45 4.74 19.01
N ALA A 212 -0.64 3.50 18.54
CA ALA A 212 -0.75 2.34 19.43
C ALA A 212 0.54 2.14 20.27
N ALA A 213 1.72 2.29 19.67
CA ALA A 213 2.99 2.19 20.39
C ALA A 213 3.13 3.27 21.48
N LYS A 214 2.65 4.50 21.23
CA LYS A 214 2.61 5.57 22.26
C LYS A 214 1.73 5.19 23.44
N ILE A 215 0.53 4.67 23.17
CA ILE A 215 -0.41 4.20 24.20
C ILE A 215 0.19 3.03 25.00
N LEU A 216 0.79 2.06 24.33
CA LEU A 216 1.43 0.90 24.95
C LEU A 216 2.59 1.31 25.87
N ASN A 217 3.40 2.26 25.44
CA ASN A 217 4.51 2.77 26.23
C ASN A 217 4.06 3.41 27.56
N GLN A 218 2.90 4.09 27.56
CA GLN A 218 2.31 4.62 28.80
C GLN A 218 1.92 3.53 29.79
N SER A 219 1.72 2.30 29.29
CA SER A 219 1.40 1.09 30.07
C SER A 219 2.63 0.22 30.33
N GLY A 220 3.85 0.70 30.03
CA GLY A 220 5.08 -0.02 30.25
C GLY A 220 5.41 -1.11 29.21
N ILE A 221 4.68 -1.16 28.07
CA ILE A 221 4.92 -2.11 26.99
C ILE A 221 5.74 -1.41 25.88
N SER A 222 6.93 -1.96 25.58
CA SER A 222 7.85 -1.46 24.58
C SER A 222 7.60 -2.13 23.21
N ALA A 223 6.81 -1.47 22.35
CA ALA A 223 6.47 -1.99 21.02
C ALA A 223 7.45 -1.50 19.95
N GLU A 224 8.00 -2.44 19.16
CA GLU A 224 8.72 -2.13 17.92
C GLU A 224 7.73 -1.95 16.78
N VAL A 225 7.84 -0.85 16.01
CA VAL A 225 6.97 -0.58 14.86
C VAL A 225 7.76 -0.63 13.57
N ILE A 226 7.31 -1.47 12.65
CA ILE A 226 7.91 -1.64 11.32
C ILE A 226 6.88 -1.28 10.24
N ASN A 227 7.26 -0.37 9.36
CA ASN A 227 6.52 -0.08 8.14
C ASN A 227 6.94 -1.06 7.03
N ILE A 228 6.05 -1.93 6.63
CA ILE A 228 6.21 -2.87 5.52
C ILE A 228 5.49 -2.28 4.29
N HIS A 229 6.14 -1.35 3.62
CA HIS A 229 5.58 -0.70 2.43
C HIS A 229 5.64 -1.58 1.17
N THR A 230 6.49 -2.58 1.13
CA THR A 230 6.55 -3.56 0.03
C THR A 230 6.06 -4.92 0.53
N ILE A 231 4.91 -5.35 0.01
CA ILE A 231 4.31 -6.64 0.38
C ILE A 231 4.95 -7.78 -0.41
N LYS A 232 5.37 -7.48 -1.65
CA LYS A 232 6.08 -8.41 -2.52
C LYS A 232 7.09 -7.66 -3.39
N PRO A 233 8.41 -8.00 -3.32
CA PRO A 233 8.98 -8.97 -2.39
C PRO A 233 8.92 -8.48 -0.94
N LEU A 234 8.66 -9.40 0.00
CA LEU A 234 8.59 -9.09 1.43
C LEU A 234 10.00 -9.04 2.02
N ASP A 235 10.28 -8.05 2.86
CA ASP A 235 11.51 -8.03 3.66
C ASP A 235 11.41 -9.02 4.83
N GLU A 236 11.67 -10.29 4.54
CA GLU A 236 11.64 -11.35 5.55
C GLU A 236 12.70 -11.12 6.64
N LYS A 237 13.83 -10.46 6.28
CA LYS A 237 14.95 -10.22 7.19
C LYS A 237 14.55 -9.29 8.34
N ILE A 238 13.97 -8.11 8.05
CA ILE A 238 13.57 -7.16 9.09
C ILE A 238 12.52 -7.75 10.04
N ILE A 239 11.60 -8.59 9.50
CA ILE A 239 10.58 -9.27 10.30
C ILE A 239 11.25 -10.27 11.26
N LEU A 240 12.12 -11.14 10.74
CA LEU A 240 12.79 -12.15 11.56
C LEU A 240 13.74 -11.55 12.60
N GLU A 241 14.47 -10.50 12.26
CA GLU A 241 15.31 -9.75 13.21
C GLU A 241 14.47 -9.16 14.34
N SER A 242 13.34 -8.54 14.02
CA SER A 242 12.44 -7.97 15.02
C SER A 242 11.84 -9.05 15.93
N VAL A 243 11.23 -10.09 15.37
CA VAL A 243 10.56 -11.12 16.17
C VAL A 243 11.53 -12.03 16.93
N SER A 244 12.80 -12.11 16.50
CA SER A 244 13.83 -12.82 17.26
C SER A 244 14.06 -12.20 18.64
N LYS A 245 13.85 -10.88 18.74
CA LYS A 245 13.94 -10.07 19.97
C LYS A 245 12.60 -10.08 20.72
N THR A 246 11.52 -9.71 20.06
CA THR A 246 10.21 -9.43 20.67
C THR A 246 9.36 -10.67 20.94
N LYS A 247 9.61 -11.80 20.29
CA LYS A 247 8.97 -13.11 20.44
C LYS A 247 7.48 -13.18 20.12
N CYS A 248 6.86 -12.11 19.63
CA CYS A 248 5.48 -12.11 19.16
C CYS A 248 5.23 -10.91 18.23
N ILE A 249 4.17 -10.97 17.41
CA ILE A 249 3.91 -9.94 16.40
C ILE A 249 2.42 -9.67 16.23
N VAL A 250 2.08 -8.41 15.94
CA VAL A 250 0.78 -7.98 15.42
C VAL A 250 0.98 -7.46 14.00
N SER A 251 0.23 -7.97 13.03
CA SER A 251 0.14 -7.37 11.69
C SER A 251 -1.03 -6.40 11.61
N ALA A 252 -0.84 -5.24 10.95
CA ALA A 252 -1.87 -4.22 10.81
C ALA A 252 -1.98 -3.74 9.36
N GLU A 253 -3.16 -3.93 8.75
CA GLU A 253 -3.43 -3.62 7.35
C GLU A 253 -4.89 -3.26 7.10
N GLU A 254 -5.13 -2.35 6.16
CA GLU A 254 -6.47 -2.03 5.65
C GLU A 254 -6.80 -2.94 4.46
N HIS A 255 -7.01 -4.21 4.75
CA HIS A 255 -7.24 -5.29 3.80
C HIS A 255 -7.93 -6.46 4.52
N ASN A 256 -8.46 -7.44 3.79
CA ASN A 256 -8.91 -8.68 4.38
C ASN A 256 -7.71 -9.39 5.04
N TYR A 257 -7.93 -10.07 6.19
CA TYR A 257 -6.88 -10.85 6.84
C TYR A 257 -6.39 -12.02 5.97
N LEU A 258 -7.25 -12.48 5.04
CA LEU A 258 -6.90 -13.47 4.01
C LEU A 258 -6.16 -12.78 2.85
N GLY A 259 -5.05 -13.33 2.44
CA GLY A 259 -4.28 -12.84 1.29
C GLY A 259 -3.43 -11.60 1.53
N GLY A 260 -3.49 -10.95 2.69
CA GLY A 260 -2.79 -9.70 2.97
C GLY A 260 -1.35 -9.84 3.47
N LEU A 261 -0.88 -8.78 4.16
CA LEU A 261 0.42 -8.71 4.83
C LEU A 261 0.50 -9.76 5.96
N GLY A 262 -0.56 -9.87 6.76
CA GLY A 262 -0.59 -10.76 7.91
C GLY A 262 -0.35 -12.23 7.54
N GLU A 263 -0.98 -12.74 6.48
CA GLU A 263 -0.69 -14.08 5.97
C GLU A 263 0.73 -14.22 5.42
N SER A 264 1.25 -13.19 4.77
CA SER A 264 2.63 -13.20 4.28
C SER A 264 3.62 -13.33 5.42
N ILE A 265 3.37 -12.63 6.55
CA ILE A 265 4.14 -12.76 7.80
C ILE A 265 3.97 -14.16 8.40
N SER A 266 2.74 -14.69 8.49
CA SER A 266 2.49 -16.04 9.01
C SER A 266 3.29 -17.11 8.27
N ARG A 267 3.38 -17.01 6.93
CA ARG A 267 4.20 -17.90 6.11
C ARG A 267 5.69 -17.80 6.48
N VAL A 268 6.21 -16.60 6.71
CA VAL A 268 7.62 -16.38 7.12
C VAL A 268 7.86 -17.00 8.48
N LEU A 269 6.96 -16.73 9.44
CA LEU A 269 7.07 -17.27 10.81
C LEU A 269 7.02 -18.79 10.82
N SER A 270 6.02 -19.41 10.18
CA SER A 270 5.88 -20.87 10.17
C SER A 270 7.08 -21.59 9.58
N LYS A 271 7.74 -20.98 8.59
CA LYS A 271 8.93 -21.53 7.94
C LYS A 271 10.22 -21.38 8.75
N ASN A 272 10.38 -20.26 9.47
CA ASN A 272 11.68 -19.90 10.04
C ASN A 272 11.67 -19.85 11.58
N MET A 273 10.60 -19.33 12.18
CA MET A 273 10.51 -19.09 13.63
C MET A 273 9.03 -19.07 14.05
N PRO A 274 8.39 -20.20 14.31
CA PRO A 274 6.98 -20.25 14.75
C PRO A 274 6.78 -19.48 16.06
N LEU A 275 6.02 -18.38 15.97
CA LEU A 275 5.74 -17.46 17.09
C LEU A 275 4.28 -17.00 17.04
N PRO A 276 3.71 -16.58 18.20
CA PRO A 276 2.36 -16.04 18.27
C PRO A 276 2.20 -14.80 17.37
N GLN A 277 1.12 -14.79 16.58
CA GLN A 277 0.71 -13.66 15.77
C GLN A 277 -0.76 -13.32 16.02
N GLU A 278 -1.09 -12.03 16.02
CA GLU A 278 -2.45 -11.49 15.94
C GLU A 278 -2.58 -10.55 14.76
N PHE A 279 -3.82 -10.31 14.31
CA PHE A 279 -4.12 -9.55 13.10
C PHE A 279 -5.05 -8.38 13.42
N VAL A 280 -4.74 -7.21 12.86
CA VAL A 280 -5.65 -6.07 12.73
C VAL A 280 -5.91 -5.89 11.23
N ALA A 281 -7.07 -6.37 10.78
CA ALA A 281 -7.49 -6.41 9.38
C ALA A 281 -9.01 -6.61 9.33
N THR A 282 -9.64 -6.48 8.18
CA THR A 282 -11.06 -6.85 8.01
C THR A 282 -11.23 -8.36 8.07
N LYS A 283 -12.37 -8.82 8.63
CA LYS A 283 -12.59 -10.23 9.00
C LYS A 283 -13.51 -10.92 8.01
N ASP A 284 -13.00 -11.18 6.81
CA ASP A 284 -13.73 -11.89 5.75
C ASP A 284 -15.15 -11.30 5.52
N THR A 285 -15.21 -10.00 5.30
CA THR A 285 -16.44 -9.27 5.09
C THR A 285 -16.24 -8.17 4.05
N PHE A 286 -17.27 -7.88 3.29
CA PHE A 286 -17.30 -6.68 2.45
C PHE A 286 -17.39 -5.42 3.30
N GLY A 287 -17.03 -4.28 2.70
CA GLY A 287 -17.24 -2.98 3.29
C GLY A 287 -18.68 -2.49 3.15
N GLU A 288 -18.90 -1.23 3.45
CA GLU A 288 -20.19 -0.55 3.35
C GLU A 288 -19.98 0.95 3.19
N SER A 289 -21.06 1.70 2.92
CA SER A 289 -21.01 3.17 2.87
C SER A 289 -20.85 3.77 4.26
N GLY A 290 -20.01 4.78 4.37
CA GLY A 290 -19.76 5.51 5.61
C GLY A 290 -18.58 6.45 5.42
N THR A 291 -18.35 7.35 6.37
CA THR A 291 -17.14 8.16 6.35
C THR A 291 -15.90 7.29 6.65
N PRO A 292 -14.72 7.61 6.11
CA PRO A 292 -13.51 6.86 6.39
C PRO A 292 -13.24 6.61 7.89
N ALA A 293 -13.48 7.62 8.72
CA ALA A 293 -13.26 7.53 10.18
C ALA A 293 -14.24 6.54 10.86
N GLU A 294 -15.53 6.58 10.48
CA GLU A 294 -16.53 5.66 11.00
C GLU A 294 -16.23 4.22 10.59
N LEU A 295 -15.86 4.01 9.33
CA LEU A 295 -15.49 2.70 8.82
C LEU A 295 -14.26 2.14 9.51
N MET A 296 -13.19 2.92 9.62
CA MET A 296 -11.98 2.50 10.36
C MET A 296 -12.31 2.08 11.78
N LYS A 297 -13.16 2.84 12.48
CA LYS A 297 -13.62 2.51 13.83
C LYS A 297 -14.47 1.25 13.86
N LYS A 298 -15.45 1.13 12.98
CA LYS A 298 -16.40 -0.01 12.93
C LYS A 298 -15.69 -1.32 12.64
N TYR A 299 -14.74 -1.30 11.70
CA TYR A 299 -13.98 -2.50 11.31
C TYR A 299 -12.75 -2.76 12.20
N GLY A 300 -12.54 -1.97 13.24
CA GLY A 300 -11.45 -2.16 14.19
C GLY A 300 -10.05 -1.90 13.60
N LEU A 301 -9.96 -1.01 12.61
CA LEU A 301 -8.71 -0.65 11.93
C LEU A 301 -8.11 0.62 12.55
N ASN A 302 -7.81 0.59 13.84
CA ASN A 302 -7.35 1.76 14.60
C ASN A 302 -6.36 1.38 15.70
N SER A 303 -5.73 2.38 16.31
CA SER A 303 -4.74 2.22 17.37
C SER A 303 -5.26 1.47 18.60
N GLY A 304 -6.51 1.66 18.98
CA GLY A 304 -7.14 0.94 20.09
C GLY A 304 -7.20 -0.57 19.85
N SER A 305 -7.63 -0.98 18.66
CA SER A 305 -7.67 -2.40 18.27
C SER A 305 -6.26 -3.02 18.19
N ILE A 306 -5.26 -2.25 17.74
CA ILE A 306 -3.86 -2.69 17.75
C ILE A 306 -3.39 -2.94 19.18
N VAL A 307 -3.69 -2.02 20.12
CA VAL A 307 -3.36 -2.17 21.55
C VAL A 307 -4.00 -3.43 22.14
N GLU A 308 -5.27 -3.71 21.85
CA GLU A 308 -5.94 -4.93 22.29
C GLU A 308 -5.26 -6.20 21.76
N LYS A 309 -4.90 -6.22 20.49
CA LYS A 309 -4.21 -7.34 19.84
C LYS A 309 -2.80 -7.53 20.40
N VAL A 310 -2.10 -6.44 20.71
CA VAL A 310 -0.79 -6.50 21.36
C VAL A 310 -0.90 -7.14 22.75
N LYS A 311 -1.83 -6.72 23.59
CA LYS A 311 -2.05 -7.32 24.91
C LYS A 311 -2.40 -8.81 24.81
N LYS A 312 -3.22 -9.17 23.81
CA LYS A 312 -3.60 -10.57 23.56
C LYS A 312 -2.40 -11.41 23.13
N VAL A 313 -1.57 -10.93 22.18
CA VAL A 313 -0.45 -11.72 21.67
C VAL A 313 0.67 -11.89 22.68
N ILE A 314 0.92 -10.88 23.52
CA ILE A 314 1.92 -10.97 24.61
C ILE A 314 1.56 -12.10 25.59
N ASN A 315 0.28 -12.29 25.91
CA ASN A 315 -0.17 -13.36 26.80
C ASN A 315 -0.06 -14.78 26.19
N ARG A 316 0.38 -14.87 24.93
CA ARG A 316 0.57 -16.14 24.21
C ARG A 316 2.05 -16.49 24.00
N LYS A 317 2.97 -15.68 24.55
CA LYS A 317 4.43 -15.93 24.47
C LYS A 317 4.84 -17.24 25.12
#